data_474d0ca5e77f55ef25b071318d99b17b
#
_entry.id   474d0ca5e77f55ef25b071318d99b17b
#
_cell.length_a   1.000
_cell.length_b   1.000
_cell.length_c   1.000
_cell.angle_alpha   90.00
_cell.angle_beta   90.00
_cell.angle_gamma   90.00
#
_symmetry.space_group_name_H-M   'P 1'
#
loop_
_entity.id
_entity.type
_entity.pdbx_description
1 polymer ?
#
loop_
_entity_poly.entity_id
_entity_poly.type
_entity_poly.pdbx_seq_one_letter_code
_entity_poly.pdbx_strand_id
1 'polypeptide(L)'
;MTLQEYLDSIHGKTVAVLGIGVSNTPLIRLLLREGIAVTACDKRTREQLGELAGELEQGGAHLQLGSDYLEGLDQDIIFRTPGLRPDVPQLAKAVAGGSVLTSEMEVFFQVCPCPIIAVTGSDGKTTTTTIIAELLKKAGRTVHVGGNIGHPLLCEAGEMQPTDYAVLELSSFQLMTMPCSPHIAVMTNLAPNHLDVHKDMAEYVAAKENIFRHQKPGDKAIFNFDNDITRRQGESVPDRAVYFSRQAEPEKGVFLRGDAIVCRDGRGERTVMTTGDIKLPGVHNVENYMAAIAAVDGHVPDETIRDFAREFGGVEHRIELVRTYRGVRYYNDSIASSPSRTTAGLRSFPEKVILIAGGYDKHIPFDALGGEIVEHVKLLVLCGATAAKIRTAVENAEGYQPGHPEIVEVTPFQKAVETARDRAVPGDVVTLSPACAAFDQFKNFAERGKTFKAIVNGWQE
;
A
#
# COMPACT_ATOMS: atom_id res chain seq x y z
N MET A 1 -13.88 -1.57 -23.99
CA MET A 1 -12.73 -2.05 -24.80
C MET A 1 -12.12 -3.22 -24.05
N THR A 2 -11.80 -4.32 -24.73
CA THR A 2 -11.05 -5.43 -24.15
C THR A 2 -9.54 -5.17 -24.22
N LEU A 3 -8.73 -5.97 -23.51
CA LEU A 3 -7.27 -5.88 -23.60
C LEU A 3 -6.80 -6.13 -25.04
N GLN A 4 -7.38 -7.11 -25.76
CA GLN A 4 -7.02 -7.41 -27.14
C GLN A 4 -7.35 -6.24 -28.09
N GLU A 5 -8.54 -5.64 -27.95
CA GLU A 5 -8.91 -4.45 -28.74
C GLU A 5 -7.95 -3.27 -28.48
N TYR A 6 -7.46 -3.11 -27.24
CA TYR A 6 -6.45 -2.10 -26.95
C TYR A 6 -5.12 -2.41 -27.65
N LEU A 7 -4.62 -3.65 -27.53
CA LEU A 7 -3.38 -4.09 -28.17
C LEU A 7 -3.45 -3.94 -29.69
N ASP A 8 -4.58 -4.34 -30.30
CA ASP A 8 -4.81 -4.16 -31.72
C ASP A 8 -4.80 -2.67 -32.13
N SER A 9 -5.31 -1.78 -31.30
CA SER A 9 -5.36 -0.33 -31.56
C SER A 9 -3.99 0.35 -31.55
N ILE A 10 -3.01 -0.27 -30.91
CA ILE A 10 -1.62 0.22 -30.84
C ILE A 10 -0.65 -0.57 -31.75
N HIS A 11 -1.16 -1.54 -32.50
CA HIS A 11 -0.33 -2.28 -33.46
C HIS A 11 0.23 -1.33 -34.52
N GLY A 12 1.54 -1.44 -34.84
CA GLY A 12 2.24 -0.57 -35.73
C GLY A 12 2.67 0.79 -35.15
N LYS A 13 2.33 1.08 -33.89
CA LYS A 13 2.85 2.23 -33.14
C LYS A 13 4.14 1.90 -32.44
N THR A 14 4.95 2.92 -32.18
CA THR A 14 6.13 2.83 -31.35
C THR A 14 5.77 3.10 -29.88
N VAL A 15 6.31 2.31 -28.96
CA VAL A 15 5.99 2.40 -27.53
C VAL A 15 7.26 2.57 -26.71
N ALA A 16 7.29 3.57 -25.84
CA ALA A 16 8.29 3.68 -24.78
C ALA A 16 7.67 3.22 -23.44
N VAL A 17 8.43 2.46 -22.66
CA VAL A 17 8.05 2.07 -21.29
C VAL A 17 9.11 2.57 -20.33
N LEU A 18 8.76 3.53 -19.49
CA LEU A 18 9.68 4.22 -18.57
C LEU A 18 9.70 3.55 -17.20
N GLY A 19 10.86 3.03 -16.83
CA GLY A 19 11.10 2.27 -15.60
C GLY A 19 10.85 0.77 -15.77
N ILE A 20 11.93 -0.02 -15.81
CA ILE A 20 11.90 -1.50 -15.89
C ILE A 20 11.71 -2.06 -14.48
N GLY A 21 10.57 -1.80 -13.85
CA GLY A 21 10.23 -2.21 -12.50
C GLY A 21 9.17 -3.31 -12.45
N VAL A 22 8.69 -3.59 -11.23
CA VAL A 22 7.71 -4.67 -10.97
C VAL A 22 6.45 -4.51 -11.85
N SER A 23 5.93 -3.30 -12.00
CA SER A 23 4.71 -3.05 -12.78
C SER A 23 4.95 -3.13 -14.28
N ASN A 24 6.04 -2.56 -14.76
CA ASN A 24 6.26 -2.37 -16.20
C ASN A 24 7.00 -3.54 -16.86
N THR A 25 7.74 -4.37 -16.14
CA THR A 25 8.39 -5.55 -16.75
C THR A 25 7.38 -6.54 -17.36
N PRO A 26 6.26 -6.91 -16.70
CA PRO A 26 5.23 -7.71 -17.33
C PRO A 26 4.58 -7.04 -18.56
N LEU A 27 4.36 -5.72 -18.50
CA LEU A 27 3.85 -4.95 -19.61
C LEU A 27 4.79 -4.98 -20.82
N ILE A 28 6.11 -4.77 -20.62
CA ILE A 28 7.10 -4.88 -21.71
C ILE A 28 7.02 -6.26 -22.36
N ARG A 29 7.00 -7.33 -21.57
CA ARG A 29 6.89 -8.71 -22.08
C ARG A 29 5.59 -8.95 -22.85
N LEU A 30 4.47 -8.39 -22.39
CA LEU A 30 3.18 -8.47 -23.09
C LEU A 30 3.27 -7.78 -24.45
N LEU A 31 3.72 -6.54 -24.52
CA LEU A 31 3.85 -5.76 -25.74
C LEU A 31 4.77 -6.44 -26.77
N LEU A 32 5.91 -6.99 -26.31
CA LEU A 32 6.84 -7.72 -27.18
C LEU A 32 6.21 -9.00 -27.76
N ARG A 33 5.45 -9.76 -26.95
CA ARG A 33 4.75 -10.97 -27.42
C ARG A 33 3.72 -10.65 -28.49
N GLU A 34 3.09 -9.49 -28.39
CA GLU A 34 2.12 -9.01 -29.39
C GLU A 34 2.80 -8.35 -30.61
N GLY A 35 4.13 -8.39 -30.70
CA GLY A 35 4.88 -7.86 -31.84
C GLY A 35 4.94 -6.32 -31.91
N ILE A 36 4.67 -5.64 -30.78
CA ILE A 36 4.74 -4.19 -30.69
C ILE A 36 6.20 -3.76 -30.46
N ALA A 37 6.66 -2.74 -31.20
CA ALA A 37 8.01 -2.19 -31.04
C ALA A 37 8.15 -1.43 -29.71
N VAL A 38 8.99 -1.93 -28.81
CA VAL A 38 9.16 -1.38 -27.45
C VAL A 38 10.56 -0.82 -27.24
N THR A 39 10.64 0.44 -26.79
CA THR A 39 11.84 1.02 -26.17
C THR A 39 11.65 0.98 -24.65
N ALA A 40 12.43 0.16 -23.96
CA ALA A 40 12.40 0.05 -22.49
C ALA A 40 13.47 0.96 -21.87
N CYS A 41 13.03 1.97 -21.14
CA CYS A 41 13.88 3.02 -20.60
C CYS A 41 14.04 2.87 -19.08
N ASP A 42 15.27 2.93 -18.55
CA ASP A 42 15.52 2.92 -17.10
C ASP A 42 16.77 3.72 -16.74
N LYS A 43 16.73 4.38 -15.57
CA LYS A 43 17.90 5.11 -15.03
C LYS A 43 19.07 4.20 -14.62
N ARG A 44 18.81 2.91 -14.39
CA ARG A 44 19.82 1.89 -14.09
C ARG A 44 20.63 1.57 -15.32
N THR A 45 21.89 1.21 -15.10
CA THR A 45 22.75 0.70 -16.16
C THR A 45 22.42 -0.77 -16.49
N ARG A 46 22.99 -1.26 -17.60
CA ARG A 46 22.83 -2.65 -18.02
C ARG A 46 23.32 -3.64 -16.93
N GLU A 47 24.45 -3.31 -16.29
CA GLU A 47 25.03 -4.13 -15.21
C GLU A 47 24.09 -4.19 -14.00
N GLN A 48 23.43 -3.07 -13.67
CA GLN A 48 22.46 -3.01 -12.57
C GLN A 48 21.15 -3.76 -12.87
N LEU A 49 20.75 -3.88 -14.12
CA LEU A 49 19.61 -4.71 -14.55
C LEU A 49 19.97 -6.19 -14.62
N GLY A 50 21.25 -6.52 -14.81
CA GLY A 50 21.76 -7.89 -14.86
C GLY A 50 21.12 -8.71 -15.99
N GLU A 51 20.72 -9.95 -15.68
CA GLU A 51 20.13 -10.89 -16.66
C GLU A 51 18.85 -10.36 -17.32
N LEU A 52 18.06 -9.54 -16.62
CA LEU A 52 16.83 -8.97 -17.15
C LEU A 52 17.06 -8.11 -18.41
N ALA A 53 18.19 -7.38 -18.48
CA ALA A 53 18.52 -6.60 -19.68
C ALA A 53 18.69 -7.52 -20.91
N GLY A 54 19.43 -8.61 -20.76
CA GLY A 54 19.63 -9.59 -21.83
C GLY A 54 18.33 -10.29 -22.25
N GLU A 55 17.47 -10.63 -21.29
CA GLU A 55 16.16 -11.23 -21.55
C GLU A 55 15.27 -10.29 -22.40
N LEU A 56 15.16 -9.03 -22.02
CA LEU A 56 14.32 -8.06 -22.72
C LEU A 56 14.82 -7.77 -24.15
N GLU A 57 16.14 -7.68 -24.34
CA GLU A 57 16.72 -7.51 -25.69
C GLU A 57 16.52 -8.74 -26.58
N GLN A 58 16.69 -9.95 -26.03
CA GLN A 58 16.38 -11.19 -26.76
C GLN A 58 14.90 -11.26 -27.13
N GLY A 59 14.02 -10.69 -26.32
CA GLY A 59 12.60 -10.52 -26.60
C GLY A 59 12.29 -9.46 -27.64
N GLY A 60 13.28 -8.68 -28.11
CA GLY A 60 13.15 -7.65 -29.15
C GLY A 60 13.01 -6.22 -28.62
N ALA A 61 13.19 -5.97 -27.31
CA ALA A 61 13.17 -4.61 -26.78
C ALA A 61 14.44 -3.84 -27.17
N HIS A 62 14.26 -2.57 -27.51
CA HIS A 62 15.36 -1.60 -27.52
C HIS A 62 15.56 -1.07 -26.10
N LEU A 63 16.77 -1.13 -25.56
CA LEU A 63 17.06 -0.63 -24.20
C LEU A 63 17.71 0.75 -24.25
N GLN A 64 17.11 1.72 -23.53
CA GLN A 64 17.66 3.06 -23.31
C GLN A 64 17.92 3.26 -21.82
N LEU A 65 19.18 3.12 -21.40
CA LEU A 65 19.57 2.96 -20.01
C LEU A 65 20.52 4.06 -19.52
N GLY A 66 20.57 4.27 -18.20
CA GLY A 66 21.51 5.20 -17.55
C GLY A 66 20.97 6.61 -17.39
N SER A 67 21.86 7.60 -17.26
CA SER A 67 21.51 9.00 -16.96
C SER A 67 20.56 9.62 -17.98
N ASP A 68 20.72 9.25 -19.25
CA ASP A 68 20.07 9.88 -20.39
C ASP A 68 18.82 9.10 -20.88
N TYR A 69 18.29 8.22 -20.03
CA TYR A 69 17.17 7.31 -20.34
C TYR A 69 15.87 7.99 -20.78
N LEU A 70 15.73 9.29 -20.55
CA LEU A 70 14.58 10.11 -20.98
C LEU A 70 14.87 11.00 -22.19
N GLU A 71 16.09 11.01 -22.70
CA GLU A 71 16.43 11.87 -23.84
C GLU A 71 15.91 11.29 -25.15
N GLY A 72 15.49 12.17 -26.05
CA GLY A 72 15.06 11.79 -27.39
C GLY A 72 13.76 10.97 -27.47
N LEU A 73 12.91 11.03 -26.45
CA LEU A 73 11.60 10.34 -26.47
C LEU A 73 10.72 10.94 -27.57
N ASP A 74 10.34 10.11 -28.55
CA ASP A 74 9.52 10.48 -29.71
C ASP A 74 8.50 9.38 -30.08
N GLN A 75 8.36 8.35 -29.23
CA GLN A 75 7.45 7.24 -29.44
C GLN A 75 5.98 7.72 -29.41
N ASP A 76 5.13 7.06 -30.21
CA ASP A 76 3.69 7.38 -30.27
C ASP A 76 3.00 7.27 -28.91
N ILE A 77 3.42 6.29 -28.08
CA ILE A 77 2.85 6.02 -26.76
C ILE A 77 3.97 5.86 -25.74
N ILE A 78 3.83 6.56 -24.61
CA ILE A 78 4.80 6.52 -23.52
C ILE A 78 4.10 6.03 -22.24
N PHE A 79 4.45 4.83 -21.78
CA PHE A 79 4.01 4.31 -20.48
C PHE A 79 4.92 4.82 -19.38
N ARG A 80 4.39 5.61 -18.51
CA ARG A 80 5.11 6.22 -17.38
C ARG A 80 5.03 5.34 -16.14
N THR A 81 6.17 5.15 -15.44
CA THR A 81 6.13 4.63 -14.05
C THR A 81 5.55 5.69 -13.10
N PRO A 82 4.74 5.30 -12.10
CA PRO A 82 4.13 6.27 -11.17
C PRO A 82 5.11 7.21 -10.47
N GLY A 83 6.31 6.73 -10.12
CA GLY A 83 7.33 7.53 -9.44
C GLY A 83 8.00 8.62 -10.29
N LEU A 84 7.79 8.63 -11.61
CA LEU A 84 8.28 9.69 -12.50
C LEU A 84 7.19 10.74 -12.67
N ARG A 85 7.48 12.00 -12.37
CA ARG A 85 6.52 13.09 -12.56
C ARG A 85 6.18 13.29 -14.04
N PRO A 86 4.90 13.59 -14.38
CA PRO A 86 4.48 13.76 -15.78
C PRO A 86 4.96 15.09 -16.37
N ASP A 87 5.36 16.07 -15.55
CA ASP A 87 5.77 17.41 -15.94
C ASP A 87 7.29 17.58 -16.07
N VAL A 88 8.07 16.49 -16.08
CA VAL A 88 9.51 16.60 -16.38
C VAL A 88 9.70 17.09 -17.83
N PRO A 89 10.73 17.93 -18.10
CA PRO A 89 10.89 18.59 -19.40
C PRO A 89 10.88 17.64 -20.60
N GLN A 90 11.48 16.45 -20.46
CA GLN A 90 11.56 15.45 -21.54
C GLN A 90 10.17 14.90 -21.90
N LEU A 91 9.33 14.58 -20.91
CA LEU A 91 7.97 14.11 -21.13
C LEU A 91 7.06 15.23 -21.68
N ALA A 92 7.19 16.44 -21.13
CA ALA A 92 6.45 17.59 -21.64
C ALA A 92 6.78 17.86 -23.13
N LYS A 93 8.06 17.72 -23.52
CA LYS A 93 8.49 17.84 -24.91
C LYS A 93 7.92 16.74 -25.81
N ALA A 94 7.94 15.48 -25.36
CA ALA A 94 7.38 14.35 -26.09
C ALA A 94 5.87 14.51 -26.31
N VAL A 95 5.13 14.87 -25.28
CA VAL A 95 3.68 15.14 -25.37
C VAL A 95 3.38 16.31 -26.31
N ALA A 96 4.16 17.39 -26.23
CA ALA A 96 4.04 18.50 -27.20
C ALA A 96 4.36 18.09 -28.65
N GLY A 97 5.20 17.05 -28.82
CA GLY A 97 5.51 16.42 -30.11
C GLY A 97 4.44 15.46 -30.63
N GLY A 98 3.40 15.16 -29.83
CA GLY A 98 2.28 14.29 -30.24
C GLY A 98 2.26 12.92 -29.55
N SER A 99 3.23 12.59 -28.67
CA SER A 99 3.22 11.35 -27.91
C SER A 99 2.04 11.31 -26.92
N VAL A 100 1.40 10.15 -26.81
CA VAL A 100 0.37 9.89 -25.79
C VAL A 100 1.03 9.39 -24.52
N LEU A 101 0.95 10.18 -23.44
CA LEU A 101 1.43 9.76 -22.12
C LEU A 101 0.34 8.97 -21.40
N THR A 102 0.68 7.78 -20.93
CA THR A 102 -0.22 6.89 -20.18
C THR A 102 0.55 6.11 -19.10
N SER A 103 -0.14 5.20 -18.41
CA SER A 103 0.45 4.26 -17.46
C SER A 103 -0.23 2.89 -17.57
N GLU A 104 0.40 1.86 -17.01
CA GLU A 104 -0.16 0.51 -16.90
C GLU A 104 -1.56 0.55 -16.25
N MET A 105 -1.70 1.31 -15.17
CA MET A 105 -2.96 1.43 -14.41
C MET A 105 -4.04 2.19 -15.20
N GLU A 106 -3.69 3.24 -15.95
CA GLU A 106 -4.64 3.97 -16.79
C GLU A 106 -5.21 3.08 -17.90
N VAL A 107 -4.37 2.27 -18.53
CA VAL A 107 -4.83 1.29 -19.53
C VAL A 107 -5.64 0.18 -18.88
N PHE A 108 -5.24 -0.30 -17.69
CA PHE A 108 -6.05 -1.28 -16.95
C PHE A 108 -7.48 -0.80 -16.71
N PHE A 109 -7.70 0.44 -16.31
CA PHE A 109 -9.04 1.02 -16.14
C PHE A 109 -9.87 1.04 -17.42
N GLN A 110 -9.23 1.14 -18.59
CA GLN A 110 -9.92 1.15 -19.88
C GLN A 110 -10.36 -0.25 -20.33
N VAL A 111 -9.60 -1.28 -19.96
CA VAL A 111 -9.78 -2.65 -20.46
C VAL A 111 -10.36 -3.62 -19.44
N CYS A 112 -10.42 -3.24 -18.18
CA CYS A 112 -10.96 -4.08 -17.10
C CYS A 112 -12.45 -4.36 -17.32
N PRO A 113 -12.86 -5.64 -17.45
CA PRO A 113 -14.26 -5.99 -17.76
C PRO A 113 -15.16 -5.99 -16.53
N CYS A 114 -14.59 -6.00 -15.32
CA CYS A 114 -15.32 -6.15 -14.07
C CYS A 114 -15.40 -4.84 -13.27
N PRO A 115 -16.30 -4.74 -12.29
CA PRO A 115 -16.37 -3.61 -11.37
C PRO A 115 -15.04 -3.36 -10.65
N ILE A 116 -14.59 -2.10 -10.66
CA ILE A 116 -13.39 -1.66 -9.95
C ILE A 116 -13.79 -0.97 -8.65
N ILE A 117 -13.20 -1.41 -7.54
CA ILE A 117 -13.23 -0.75 -6.23
C ILE A 117 -11.81 -0.25 -5.97
N ALA A 118 -11.62 1.05 -5.80
CA ALA A 118 -10.29 1.58 -5.55
C ALA A 118 -10.23 2.40 -4.26
N VAL A 119 -9.13 2.25 -3.53
CA VAL A 119 -8.87 2.90 -2.25
C VAL A 119 -7.66 3.81 -2.35
N THR A 120 -7.82 5.05 -1.91
CA THR A 120 -6.70 6.00 -1.73
C THR A 120 -6.81 6.73 -0.38
N GLY A 121 -5.82 7.52 -0.06
CA GLY A 121 -5.72 8.32 1.16
C GLY A 121 -4.28 8.48 1.61
N SER A 122 -4.05 9.14 2.72
CA SER A 122 -2.73 9.22 3.35
C SER A 122 -2.42 7.93 4.10
N ASP A 123 -3.31 7.50 4.98
CA ASP A 123 -3.19 6.29 5.80
C ASP A 123 -4.37 5.34 5.62
N GLY A 124 -4.25 4.09 6.10
CA GLY A 124 -5.31 3.08 6.07
C GLY A 124 -5.56 2.40 4.73
N LYS A 125 -4.98 2.87 3.61
CA LYS A 125 -5.20 2.32 2.26
C LYS A 125 -5.07 0.81 2.19
N THR A 126 -3.92 0.27 2.55
CA THR A 126 -3.61 -1.16 2.40
C THR A 126 -4.55 -2.02 3.24
N THR A 127 -4.80 -1.61 4.49
CA THR A 127 -5.71 -2.34 5.38
C THR A 127 -7.13 -2.33 4.83
N THR A 128 -7.64 -1.17 4.42
CA THR A 128 -8.99 -1.05 3.83
C THR A 128 -9.12 -1.86 2.53
N THR A 129 -8.12 -1.77 1.63
CA THR A 129 -8.09 -2.55 0.37
C THR A 129 -8.13 -4.05 0.66
N THR A 130 -7.32 -4.50 1.63
CA THR A 130 -7.27 -5.92 2.01
C THR A 130 -8.59 -6.37 2.63
N ILE A 131 -9.19 -5.59 3.55
CA ILE A 131 -10.48 -5.92 4.16
C ILE A 131 -11.56 -6.05 3.07
N ILE A 132 -11.65 -5.10 2.13
CA ILE A 132 -12.61 -5.15 1.01
C ILE A 132 -12.41 -6.43 0.19
N ALA A 133 -11.17 -6.70 -0.22
CA ALA A 133 -10.86 -7.86 -1.06
C ALA A 133 -11.20 -9.18 -0.37
N GLU A 134 -10.81 -9.34 0.89
CA GLU A 134 -11.04 -10.58 1.64
C GLU A 134 -12.53 -10.76 2.00
N LEU A 135 -13.27 -9.68 2.28
CA LEU A 135 -14.72 -9.74 2.48
C LEU A 135 -15.44 -10.23 1.22
N LEU A 136 -15.10 -9.71 0.05
CA LEU A 136 -15.67 -10.15 -1.23
C LEU A 136 -15.33 -11.62 -1.52
N LYS A 137 -14.07 -12.06 -1.27
CA LYS A 137 -13.65 -13.46 -1.41
C LYS A 137 -14.45 -14.37 -0.45
N LYS A 138 -14.60 -13.97 0.82
CA LYS A 138 -15.38 -14.73 1.82
C LYS A 138 -16.86 -14.82 1.45
N ALA A 139 -17.37 -13.84 0.71
CA ALA A 139 -18.72 -13.87 0.10
C ALA A 139 -18.78 -14.65 -1.23
N GLY A 140 -17.74 -15.39 -1.60
CA GLY A 140 -17.70 -16.25 -2.77
C GLY A 140 -17.46 -15.53 -4.11
N ARG A 141 -16.88 -14.30 -4.07
CA ARG A 141 -16.54 -13.57 -5.29
C ARG A 141 -15.10 -13.83 -5.72
N THR A 142 -14.86 -13.86 -7.03
CA THR A 142 -13.50 -13.80 -7.60
C THR A 142 -13.00 -12.38 -7.49
N VAL A 143 -11.79 -12.20 -6.91
CA VAL A 143 -11.25 -10.87 -6.63
C VAL A 143 -9.79 -10.79 -7.07
N HIS A 144 -9.50 -9.79 -7.90
CA HIS A 144 -8.17 -9.44 -8.36
C HIS A 144 -7.66 -8.23 -7.58
N VAL A 145 -6.50 -8.35 -6.93
CA VAL A 145 -5.95 -7.30 -6.06
C VAL A 145 -4.69 -6.71 -6.69
N GLY A 146 -4.65 -5.39 -6.86
CA GLY A 146 -3.52 -4.74 -7.50
C GLY A 146 -3.36 -3.26 -7.17
N GLY A 147 -2.62 -2.56 -8.01
CA GLY A 147 -2.28 -1.15 -7.86
C GLY A 147 -0.95 -0.92 -7.14
N ASN A 148 -0.95 -0.17 -6.06
CA ASN A 148 0.24 0.09 -5.24
C ASN A 148 0.66 -1.10 -4.36
N ILE A 149 -0.16 -2.14 -4.31
CA ILE A 149 0.06 -3.42 -3.64
C ILE A 149 -0.28 -4.56 -4.60
N GLY A 150 0.03 -5.79 -4.22
CA GLY A 150 -0.25 -6.96 -5.05
C GLY A 150 0.68 -7.05 -6.28
N HIS A 151 0.09 -7.37 -7.42
CA HIS A 151 0.79 -7.50 -8.70
C HIS A 151 0.11 -6.64 -9.78
N PRO A 152 0.80 -6.35 -10.90
CA PRO A 152 0.23 -5.60 -12.02
C PRO A 152 -0.89 -6.38 -12.67
N LEU A 153 -2.06 -5.77 -12.83
CA LEU A 153 -3.27 -6.46 -13.30
C LEU A 153 -3.53 -6.35 -14.80
N LEU A 154 -2.90 -5.42 -15.49
CA LEU A 154 -3.17 -5.21 -16.93
C LEU A 154 -2.96 -6.47 -17.76
N CYS A 155 -1.89 -7.22 -17.48
CA CYS A 155 -1.58 -8.45 -18.22
C CYS A 155 -2.58 -9.59 -17.98
N GLU A 156 -3.36 -9.51 -16.91
CA GLU A 156 -4.38 -10.50 -16.53
C GLU A 156 -5.80 -10.06 -16.92
N ALA A 157 -5.97 -8.83 -17.39
CA ALA A 157 -7.30 -8.26 -17.70
C ALA A 157 -8.09 -9.08 -18.73
N GLY A 158 -7.40 -9.78 -19.64
CA GLY A 158 -8.03 -10.66 -20.62
C GLY A 158 -8.64 -11.94 -20.03
N GLU A 159 -8.24 -12.34 -18.83
CA GLU A 159 -8.74 -13.54 -18.12
C GLU A 159 -9.87 -13.21 -17.15
N MET A 160 -10.05 -11.92 -16.80
CA MET A 160 -11.07 -11.46 -15.87
C MET A 160 -12.48 -11.56 -16.46
N GLN A 161 -13.46 -11.87 -15.61
CA GLN A 161 -14.87 -11.97 -16.00
C GLN A 161 -15.66 -10.75 -15.53
N PRO A 162 -16.74 -10.35 -16.20
CA PRO A 162 -17.59 -9.23 -15.76
C PRO A 162 -18.20 -9.41 -14.36
N THR A 163 -18.24 -10.63 -13.84
CA THR A 163 -18.75 -10.98 -12.50
C THR A 163 -17.71 -10.90 -11.40
N ASP A 164 -16.45 -10.74 -11.75
CA ASP A 164 -15.33 -10.60 -10.82
C ASP A 164 -15.29 -9.19 -10.22
N TYR A 165 -14.34 -8.93 -9.34
CA TYR A 165 -14.04 -7.62 -8.79
C TYR A 165 -12.55 -7.32 -8.89
N ALA A 166 -12.20 -6.13 -9.36
CA ALA A 166 -10.85 -5.60 -9.22
C ALA A 166 -10.82 -4.66 -8.00
N VAL A 167 -9.97 -4.97 -7.00
CA VAL A 167 -9.82 -4.16 -5.78
C VAL A 167 -8.42 -3.57 -5.76
N LEU A 168 -8.33 -2.25 -5.84
CA LEU A 168 -7.08 -1.53 -6.09
C LEU A 168 -6.70 -0.61 -4.93
N GLU A 169 -5.43 -0.64 -4.53
CA GLU A 169 -4.83 0.45 -3.78
C GLU A 169 -4.20 1.45 -4.76
N LEU A 170 -4.59 2.73 -4.69
CA LEU A 170 -4.04 3.76 -5.57
C LEU A 170 -3.26 4.83 -4.79
N SER A 171 -2.02 5.06 -5.20
CA SER A 171 -1.18 6.17 -4.73
C SER A 171 -1.58 7.49 -5.42
N SER A 172 -1.16 8.63 -4.84
CA SER A 172 -1.32 9.94 -5.50
C SER A 172 -0.56 10.03 -6.82
N PHE A 173 0.55 9.31 -6.94
CA PHE A 173 1.35 9.29 -8.18
C PHE A 173 0.68 8.55 -9.33
N GLN A 174 -0.06 7.48 -9.03
CA GLN A 174 -0.89 6.78 -10.03
C GLN A 174 -2.10 7.62 -10.42
N LEU A 175 -2.72 8.29 -9.46
CA LEU A 175 -3.91 9.11 -9.68
C LEU A 175 -3.62 10.45 -10.36
N MET A 176 -2.37 10.95 -10.33
CA MET A 176 -2.02 12.30 -10.80
C MET A 176 -2.46 12.57 -12.25
N THR A 177 -2.39 11.58 -13.12
CA THR A 177 -2.77 11.69 -14.54
C THR A 177 -3.99 10.84 -14.90
N MET A 178 -4.64 10.20 -13.91
CA MET A 178 -5.73 9.26 -14.15
C MET A 178 -6.96 9.94 -14.76
N PRO A 179 -7.35 9.59 -16.01
CA PRO A 179 -8.46 10.23 -16.71
C PRO A 179 -9.82 9.57 -16.44
N CYS A 180 -9.86 8.55 -15.57
CA CYS A 180 -11.06 7.78 -15.23
C CYS A 180 -11.09 7.45 -13.75
N SER A 181 -12.25 7.08 -13.25
CA SER A 181 -12.50 6.73 -11.86
C SER A 181 -13.14 5.35 -11.72
N PRO A 182 -12.94 4.65 -10.58
CA PRO A 182 -13.55 3.36 -10.31
C PRO A 182 -15.07 3.48 -10.08
N HIS A 183 -15.79 2.35 -10.16
CA HIS A 183 -17.20 2.27 -9.80
C HIS A 183 -17.46 2.58 -8.32
N ILE A 184 -16.52 2.15 -7.45
CA ILE A 184 -16.54 2.48 -6.02
C ILE A 184 -15.18 3.07 -5.65
N ALA A 185 -15.18 4.36 -5.29
CA ALA A 185 -14.02 5.08 -4.81
C ALA A 185 -14.04 5.18 -3.29
N VAL A 186 -12.91 4.93 -2.63
CA VAL A 186 -12.77 5.07 -1.17
C VAL A 186 -11.63 6.02 -0.86
N MET A 187 -11.95 7.10 -0.14
CA MET A 187 -10.99 8.08 0.38
C MET A 187 -10.89 7.93 1.89
N THR A 188 -9.80 7.32 2.40
CA THR A 188 -9.67 7.01 3.84
C THR A 188 -9.46 8.25 4.69
N ASN A 189 -8.48 9.07 4.36
CA ASN A 189 -8.15 10.34 5.00
C ASN A 189 -7.15 11.13 4.14
N LEU A 190 -7.02 12.42 4.42
CA LEU A 190 -5.98 13.27 3.83
C LEU A 190 -5.26 14.05 4.92
N ALA A 191 -3.95 13.86 4.99
CA ALA A 191 -3.01 14.57 5.83
C ALA A 191 -1.71 14.84 5.05
N PRO A 192 -0.89 15.81 5.41
CA PRO A 192 0.37 16.10 4.74
C PRO A 192 1.24 14.87 4.58
N ASN A 193 1.57 14.53 3.32
CA ASN A 193 2.40 13.39 2.97
C ASN A 193 2.98 13.59 1.56
N HIS A 194 4.16 13.05 1.27
CA HIS A 194 4.83 13.12 -0.04
C HIS A 194 5.03 14.54 -0.59
N LEU A 195 5.21 15.56 0.29
CA LEU A 195 5.47 16.94 -0.10
C LEU A 195 6.92 17.16 -0.58
N ASP A 196 7.75 16.14 -0.52
CA ASP A 196 9.06 16.04 -1.17
C ASP A 196 8.94 15.81 -2.69
N VAL A 197 7.78 15.36 -3.17
CA VAL A 197 7.54 15.08 -4.59
C VAL A 197 6.39 15.92 -5.15
N HIS A 198 5.27 16.08 -4.43
CA HIS A 198 4.22 17.04 -4.78
C HIS A 198 4.67 18.45 -4.47
N LYS A 199 4.30 19.42 -5.34
CA LYS A 199 4.65 20.83 -5.17
C LYS A 199 4.14 21.40 -3.85
N ASP A 200 2.93 20.99 -3.48
CA ASP A 200 2.25 21.40 -2.25
C ASP A 200 1.11 20.44 -1.90
N MET A 201 0.41 20.74 -0.80
CA MET A 201 -0.75 19.98 -0.35
C MET A 201 -1.93 20.06 -1.34
N ALA A 202 -2.07 21.15 -2.08
CA ALA A 202 -3.14 21.32 -3.06
C ALA A 202 -2.96 20.36 -4.25
N GLU A 203 -1.76 20.23 -4.78
CA GLU A 203 -1.44 19.25 -5.83
C GLU A 203 -1.66 17.81 -5.33
N TYR A 204 -1.25 17.50 -4.09
CA TYR A 204 -1.46 16.18 -3.48
C TYR A 204 -2.95 15.82 -3.37
N VAL A 205 -3.77 16.77 -2.91
CA VAL A 205 -5.24 16.64 -2.81
C VAL A 205 -5.84 16.47 -4.19
N ALA A 206 -5.51 17.37 -5.14
CA ALA A 206 -6.03 17.33 -6.50
C ALA A 206 -5.70 16.04 -7.25
N ALA A 207 -4.49 15.49 -7.05
CA ALA A 207 -4.11 14.21 -7.60
C ALA A 207 -5.04 13.09 -7.10
N LYS A 208 -5.33 13.06 -5.80
CA LYS A 208 -6.21 12.03 -5.22
C LYS A 208 -7.68 12.19 -5.58
N GLU A 209 -8.15 13.40 -5.85
CA GLU A 209 -9.52 13.66 -6.30
C GLU A 209 -9.87 12.94 -7.62
N ASN A 210 -8.89 12.62 -8.45
CA ASN A 210 -9.12 11.86 -9.68
C ASN A 210 -9.71 10.47 -9.41
N ILE A 211 -9.65 9.94 -8.19
CA ILE A 211 -10.31 8.70 -7.84
C ILE A 211 -11.85 8.78 -7.94
N PHE A 212 -12.45 9.96 -7.78
CA PHE A 212 -13.91 10.13 -7.88
C PHE A 212 -14.35 11.17 -8.92
N ARG A 213 -13.42 12.01 -9.41
CA ARG A 213 -13.72 13.13 -10.32
C ARG A 213 -14.41 12.72 -11.61
N HIS A 214 -14.05 11.56 -12.15
CA HIS A 214 -14.55 11.04 -13.44
C HIS A 214 -15.63 9.96 -13.29
N GLN A 215 -16.19 9.78 -12.08
CA GLN A 215 -17.27 8.83 -11.83
C GLN A 215 -18.54 9.21 -12.58
N LYS A 216 -19.31 8.18 -12.95
CA LYS A 216 -20.59 8.29 -13.66
C LYS A 216 -21.77 8.21 -12.69
N PRO A 217 -22.99 8.60 -13.14
CA PRO A 217 -24.21 8.31 -12.38
C PRO A 217 -24.33 6.82 -12.05
N GLY A 218 -24.59 6.51 -10.78
CA GLY A 218 -24.63 5.13 -10.26
C GLY A 218 -23.35 4.65 -9.60
N ASP A 219 -22.23 5.31 -9.82
CA ASP A 219 -20.99 5.04 -9.09
C ASP A 219 -21.10 5.56 -7.63
N LYS A 220 -20.21 5.09 -6.76
CA LYS A 220 -20.19 5.44 -5.32
C LYS A 220 -18.86 6.02 -4.92
N ALA A 221 -18.87 7.15 -4.20
CA ALA A 221 -17.68 7.76 -3.60
C ALA A 221 -17.80 7.78 -2.08
N ILE A 222 -16.86 7.14 -1.38
CA ILE A 222 -16.88 6.95 0.07
C ILE A 222 -15.82 7.85 0.70
N PHE A 223 -16.23 8.66 1.68
CA PHE A 223 -15.39 9.68 2.31
C PHE A 223 -15.40 9.55 3.83
N ASN A 224 -14.28 9.90 4.45
CA ASN A 224 -14.19 10.05 5.90
C ASN A 224 -14.82 11.39 6.31
N PHE A 225 -15.93 11.33 7.04
CA PHE A 225 -16.63 12.52 7.53
C PHE A 225 -15.85 13.27 8.62
N ASP A 226 -15.04 12.55 9.38
CA ASP A 226 -14.23 13.09 10.47
C ASP A 226 -12.96 13.82 9.99
N ASN A 227 -12.63 13.72 8.71
CA ASN A 227 -11.52 14.42 8.07
C ASN A 227 -12.06 15.60 7.24
N ASP A 228 -11.71 16.83 7.60
CA ASP A 228 -12.24 18.04 6.99
C ASP A 228 -12.05 18.11 5.48
N ILE A 229 -10.92 17.62 4.96
CA ILE A 229 -10.62 17.67 3.52
C ILE A 229 -11.54 16.70 2.79
N THR A 230 -11.61 15.45 3.23
CA THR A 230 -12.43 14.42 2.56
C THR A 230 -13.93 14.69 2.72
N ARG A 231 -14.37 15.28 3.85
CA ARG A 231 -15.76 15.71 4.02
C ARG A 231 -16.16 16.74 2.97
N ARG A 232 -15.35 17.80 2.78
CA ARG A 232 -15.59 18.83 1.75
C ARG A 232 -15.60 18.26 0.34
N GLN A 233 -14.74 17.28 0.07
CA GLN A 233 -14.75 16.56 -1.21
C GLN A 233 -16.08 15.83 -1.43
N GLY A 234 -16.61 15.13 -0.42
CA GLY A 234 -17.92 14.49 -0.50
C GLY A 234 -19.06 15.48 -0.71
N GLU A 235 -19.01 16.65 -0.06
CA GLU A 235 -19.98 17.75 -0.26
C GLU A 235 -19.99 18.26 -1.71
N SER A 236 -18.90 18.12 -2.45
CA SER A 236 -18.82 18.50 -3.88
C SER A 236 -19.47 17.50 -4.84
N VAL A 237 -19.79 16.29 -4.37
CA VAL A 237 -20.39 15.21 -5.17
C VAL A 237 -21.56 14.51 -4.42
N PRO A 238 -22.56 15.25 -3.94
CA PRO A 238 -23.58 14.77 -3.00
C PRO A 238 -24.38 13.56 -3.51
N ASP A 239 -24.60 13.49 -4.82
CA ASP A 239 -25.37 12.38 -5.44
C ASP A 239 -24.70 11.00 -5.27
N ARG A 240 -23.37 10.98 -5.17
CA ARG A 240 -22.55 9.78 -5.09
C ARG A 240 -21.91 9.58 -3.73
N ALA A 241 -21.89 10.63 -2.89
CA ALA A 241 -21.24 10.61 -1.60
C ALA A 241 -21.91 9.64 -0.62
N VAL A 242 -21.06 8.84 0.02
CA VAL A 242 -21.38 7.99 1.16
C VAL A 242 -20.30 8.26 2.20
N TYR A 243 -20.66 8.40 3.45
CA TYR A 243 -19.68 8.75 4.48
C TYR A 243 -19.43 7.62 5.46
N PHE A 244 -18.22 7.60 6.04
CA PHE A 244 -17.99 6.85 7.27
C PHE A 244 -17.49 7.81 8.36
N SER A 245 -17.89 7.57 9.61
CA SER A 245 -17.57 8.44 10.73
C SER A 245 -17.59 7.70 12.07
N ARG A 246 -16.63 8.02 12.93
CA ARG A 246 -16.65 7.62 14.34
C ARG A 246 -17.28 8.67 15.25
N GLN A 247 -17.35 9.91 14.81
CA GLN A 247 -17.69 11.07 15.64
C GLN A 247 -19.09 11.62 15.34
N ALA A 248 -19.63 11.32 14.16
CA ALA A 248 -20.91 11.84 13.69
C ALA A 248 -21.76 10.74 13.07
N GLU A 249 -23.06 11.02 12.91
CA GLU A 249 -24.02 10.13 12.25
C GLU A 249 -24.49 10.74 10.91
N PRO A 250 -23.75 10.54 9.82
CA PRO A 250 -24.12 11.07 8.51
C PRO A 250 -25.47 10.49 8.04
N GLU A 251 -26.16 11.25 7.19
CA GLU A 251 -27.47 10.86 6.63
C GLU A 251 -27.40 9.58 5.77
N LYS A 252 -26.24 9.34 5.15
CA LYS A 252 -25.97 8.17 4.32
C LYS A 252 -24.55 7.67 4.57
N GLY A 253 -24.42 6.44 5.04
CA GLY A 253 -23.11 5.84 5.26
C GLY A 253 -23.01 4.88 6.43
N VAL A 254 -21.80 4.74 6.95
CA VAL A 254 -21.46 3.83 8.05
C VAL A 254 -20.88 4.63 9.21
N PHE A 255 -21.43 4.47 10.40
CA PHE A 255 -20.97 5.26 11.54
C PHE A 255 -20.99 4.46 12.85
N LEU A 256 -20.27 5.01 13.82
CA LEU A 256 -20.18 4.44 15.15
C LEU A 256 -21.22 5.09 16.07
N ARG A 257 -22.06 4.25 16.71
CA ARG A 257 -23.00 4.66 17.76
C ARG A 257 -22.73 3.83 19.02
N GLY A 258 -22.09 4.44 20.00
CA GLY A 258 -21.55 3.68 21.13
C GLY A 258 -20.44 2.73 20.66
N ASP A 259 -20.65 1.44 20.82
CA ASP A 259 -19.78 0.39 20.26
C ASP A 259 -20.33 -0.25 18.98
N ALA A 260 -21.54 0.10 18.57
CA ALA A 260 -22.20 -0.45 17.37
C ALA A 260 -21.77 0.28 16.11
N ILE A 261 -21.34 -0.47 15.08
CA ILE A 261 -21.13 0.01 13.71
C ILE A 261 -22.44 -0.14 12.95
N VAL A 262 -23.03 1.00 12.61
CA VAL A 262 -24.35 1.11 11.98
C VAL A 262 -24.19 1.54 10.54
N CYS A 263 -24.89 0.88 9.63
CA CYS A 263 -25.05 1.29 8.24
C CYS A 263 -26.43 1.93 8.05
N ARG A 264 -26.45 3.13 7.46
CA ARG A 264 -27.66 3.88 7.10
C ARG A 264 -27.68 4.10 5.59
N ASP A 265 -28.75 3.66 4.95
CA ASP A 265 -29.02 3.86 3.52
C ASP A 265 -30.47 4.32 3.30
N GLY A 266 -30.91 4.46 2.05
CA GLY A 266 -32.27 4.85 1.71
C GLY A 266 -33.38 3.89 2.18
N ARG A 267 -33.06 2.70 2.71
CA ARG A 267 -33.99 1.69 3.24
C ARG A 267 -34.10 1.76 4.77
N GLY A 268 -33.19 2.45 5.45
CA GLY A 268 -33.18 2.59 6.91
C GLY A 268 -31.81 2.38 7.54
N GLU A 269 -31.82 2.02 8.82
CA GLU A 269 -30.61 1.72 9.60
C GLU A 269 -30.54 0.24 9.95
N ARG A 270 -29.32 -0.28 9.99
CA ARG A 270 -29.03 -1.60 10.55
C ARG A 270 -27.69 -1.63 11.24
N THR A 271 -27.60 -2.38 12.33
CA THR A 271 -26.33 -2.65 13.00
C THR A 271 -25.63 -3.78 12.26
N VAL A 272 -24.44 -3.48 11.71
CA VAL A 272 -23.62 -4.46 11.00
C VAL A 272 -22.83 -5.32 11.98
N MET A 273 -22.14 -4.70 12.95
CA MET A 273 -21.30 -5.37 13.95
C MET A 273 -20.98 -4.42 15.12
N THR A 274 -20.24 -4.88 16.13
CA THR A 274 -19.69 -4.05 17.18
C THR A 274 -18.17 -3.87 17.03
N THR A 275 -17.60 -2.86 17.68
CA THR A 275 -16.14 -2.68 17.71
C THR A 275 -15.44 -3.85 18.42
N GLY A 276 -16.12 -4.54 19.34
CA GLY A 276 -15.63 -5.76 20.00
C GLY A 276 -15.46 -6.96 19.08
N ASP A 277 -16.09 -6.96 17.90
CA ASP A 277 -15.90 -7.99 16.88
C ASP A 277 -14.59 -7.82 16.10
N ILE A 278 -13.96 -6.62 16.16
CA ILE A 278 -12.73 -6.32 15.42
C ILE A 278 -11.53 -6.84 16.20
N LYS A 279 -10.91 -7.90 15.70
CA LYS A 279 -9.68 -8.47 16.26
C LYS A 279 -8.45 -7.56 16.12
N LEU A 280 -8.43 -6.72 15.07
CA LEU A 280 -7.35 -5.78 14.84
C LEU A 280 -7.31 -4.68 15.90
N PRO A 281 -6.20 -4.47 16.63
CA PRO A 281 -6.11 -3.40 17.61
C PRO A 281 -6.06 -2.02 16.93
N GLY A 282 -6.54 -1.02 17.70
CA GLY A 282 -6.41 0.39 17.33
C GLY A 282 -7.66 0.98 16.68
N VAL A 283 -7.95 2.21 17.07
CA VAL A 283 -9.15 2.98 16.68
C VAL A 283 -9.20 3.23 15.17
N HIS A 284 -8.04 3.41 14.52
CA HIS A 284 -7.93 3.56 13.07
C HIS A 284 -8.42 2.32 12.30
N ASN A 285 -8.38 1.13 12.92
CA ASN A 285 -8.93 -0.06 12.28
C ASN A 285 -10.45 -0.09 12.30
N VAL A 286 -11.09 0.54 13.28
CA VAL A 286 -12.55 0.77 13.24
C VAL A 286 -12.92 1.62 12.02
N GLU A 287 -12.16 2.68 11.72
CA GLU A 287 -12.34 3.51 10.51
C GLU A 287 -12.12 2.70 9.23
N ASN A 288 -11.05 1.89 9.16
CA ASN A 288 -10.78 1.02 8.01
C ASN A 288 -11.93 0.03 7.76
N TYR A 289 -12.51 -0.56 8.82
CA TYR A 289 -13.68 -1.43 8.71
C TYR A 289 -14.92 -0.67 8.26
N MET A 290 -15.21 0.51 8.82
CA MET A 290 -16.36 1.31 8.40
C MET A 290 -16.25 1.72 6.92
N ALA A 291 -15.06 2.11 6.45
CA ALA A 291 -14.80 2.41 5.04
C ALA A 291 -15.03 1.17 4.15
N ALA A 292 -14.52 0.01 4.58
CA ALA A 292 -14.70 -1.25 3.87
C ALA A 292 -16.16 -1.70 3.83
N ILE A 293 -16.89 -1.61 4.97
CA ILE A 293 -18.33 -1.92 5.04
C ILE A 293 -19.11 -1.05 4.06
N ALA A 294 -18.81 0.27 4.00
CA ALA A 294 -19.47 1.17 3.05
C ALA A 294 -19.16 0.76 1.59
N ALA A 295 -17.98 0.24 1.30
CA ALA A 295 -17.58 -0.21 -0.04
C ALA A 295 -18.29 -1.50 -0.45
N VAL A 296 -18.45 -2.46 0.46
CA VAL A 296 -19.03 -3.77 0.17
C VAL A 296 -20.53 -3.85 0.48
N ASP A 297 -21.14 -2.75 0.90
CA ASP A 297 -22.57 -2.68 1.19
C ASP A 297 -23.42 -3.08 -0.01
N GLY A 298 -24.31 -4.05 0.19
CA GLY A 298 -25.11 -4.68 -0.87
C GLY A 298 -24.40 -5.84 -1.61
N HIS A 299 -23.11 -6.07 -1.36
CA HIS A 299 -22.32 -7.15 -1.99
C HIS A 299 -21.96 -8.29 -1.03
N VAL A 300 -21.83 -7.99 0.26
CA VAL A 300 -21.40 -8.92 1.31
C VAL A 300 -22.44 -8.90 2.45
N PRO A 301 -22.92 -10.07 2.92
CA PRO A 301 -23.81 -10.15 4.08
C PRO A 301 -23.15 -9.68 5.37
N ASP A 302 -23.92 -9.03 6.26
CA ASP A 302 -23.42 -8.53 7.56
C ASP A 302 -22.84 -9.64 8.46
N GLU A 303 -23.39 -10.87 8.40
CA GLU A 303 -22.84 -12.02 9.11
C GLU A 303 -21.41 -12.36 8.64
N THR A 304 -21.20 -12.37 7.33
CA THR A 304 -19.89 -12.60 6.73
C THR A 304 -18.87 -11.53 7.18
N ILE A 305 -19.31 -10.27 7.30
CA ILE A 305 -18.48 -9.17 7.79
C ILE A 305 -18.08 -9.39 9.25
N ARG A 306 -19.03 -9.77 10.13
CA ARG A 306 -18.75 -10.07 11.54
C ARG A 306 -17.77 -11.22 11.72
N ASP A 307 -18.01 -12.31 11.03
CA ASP A 307 -17.15 -13.50 11.13
C ASP A 307 -15.73 -13.18 10.63
N PHE A 308 -15.61 -12.44 9.53
CA PHE A 308 -14.31 -11.98 9.05
C PHE A 308 -13.60 -11.09 10.07
N ALA A 309 -14.31 -10.14 10.68
CA ALA A 309 -13.71 -9.21 11.65
C ALA A 309 -13.12 -9.92 12.88
N ARG A 310 -13.76 -11.01 13.33
CA ARG A 310 -13.30 -11.84 14.46
C ARG A 310 -12.06 -12.69 14.12
N GLU A 311 -11.88 -13.02 12.84
CA GLU A 311 -10.78 -13.86 12.36
C GLU A 311 -9.58 -13.06 11.86
N PHE A 312 -9.82 -11.93 11.20
CA PHE A 312 -8.78 -11.19 10.49
C PHE A 312 -7.76 -10.57 11.44
N GLY A 313 -6.55 -11.12 11.42
CA GLY A 313 -5.41 -10.71 12.25
C GLY A 313 -4.57 -9.57 11.69
N GLY A 314 -4.91 -9.01 10.54
CA GLY A 314 -4.17 -7.93 9.86
C GLY A 314 -3.62 -8.31 8.50
N VAL A 315 -3.00 -7.32 7.86
CA VAL A 315 -2.32 -7.51 6.59
C VAL A 315 -0.99 -8.22 6.87
N GLU A 316 -0.69 -9.26 6.11
CA GLU A 316 0.56 -10.00 6.25
C GLU A 316 1.77 -9.05 6.24
N HIS A 317 2.66 -9.20 7.21
CA HIS A 317 3.84 -8.36 7.43
C HIS A 317 3.58 -6.91 7.86
N ARG A 318 2.33 -6.50 8.16
CA ARG A 318 1.98 -5.15 8.62
C ARG A 318 1.28 -5.20 9.97
N ILE A 319 2.02 -5.02 11.05
CA ILE A 319 1.52 -5.13 12.44
C ILE A 319 0.64 -6.38 12.60
N GLU A 320 1.04 -7.46 11.92
CA GLU A 320 0.34 -8.74 11.89
C GLU A 320 0.58 -9.48 13.20
N LEU A 321 -0.49 -9.74 13.97
CA LEU A 321 -0.38 -10.59 15.15
C LEU A 321 -0.11 -12.04 14.69
N VAL A 322 1.12 -12.50 14.90
CA VAL A 322 1.55 -13.86 14.52
C VAL A 322 1.03 -14.88 15.52
N ARG A 323 1.28 -14.63 16.82
CA ARG A 323 0.96 -15.56 17.91
C ARG A 323 0.99 -14.86 19.25
N THR A 324 0.17 -15.33 20.20
CA THR A 324 0.39 -15.10 21.63
C THR A 324 1.08 -16.34 22.21
N TYR A 325 2.29 -16.17 22.72
CA TYR A 325 3.09 -17.25 23.31
C TYR A 325 3.47 -16.90 24.76
N ARG A 326 3.11 -17.75 25.71
CA ARG A 326 3.33 -17.54 27.16
C ARG A 326 2.86 -16.17 27.66
N GLY A 327 1.71 -15.70 27.15
CA GLY A 327 1.14 -14.40 27.51
C GLY A 327 1.82 -13.19 26.84
N VAL A 328 2.80 -13.39 25.94
CA VAL A 328 3.48 -12.36 25.13
C VAL A 328 2.89 -12.35 23.72
N ARG A 329 2.55 -11.16 23.20
CA ARG A 329 2.03 -10.97 21.84
C ARG A 329 3.17 -10.67 20.87
N TYR A 330 3.29 -11.44 19.78
CA TYR A 330 4.33 -11.28 18.76
C TYR A 330 3.74 -10.72 17.48
N TYR A 331 4.21 -9.54 17.07
CA TYR A 331 3.76 -8.84 15.88
C TYR A 331 4.83 -8.81 14.79
N ASN A 332 4.41 -9.08 13.55
CA ASN A 332 5.22 -8.98 12.35
C ASN A 332 4.89 -7.70 11.58
N ASP A 333 5.80 -6.73 11.61
CA ASP A 333 5.73 -5.49 10.84
C ASP A 333 6.96 -5.38 9.92
N SER A 334 7.34 -6.50 9.32
CA SER A 334 8.53 -6.59 8.45
C SER A 334 8.48 -5.65 7.24
N ILE A 335 7.28 -5.19 6.83
CA ILE A 335 7.09 -4.21 5.75
C ILE A 335 7.58 -2.80 6.13
N ALA A 336 7.76 -2.49 7.42
CA ALA A 336 8.29 -1.24 7.92
C ALA A 336 9.79 -1.09 7.60
N SER A 337 10.09 -0.89 6.33
CA SER A 337 11.45 -0.81 5.77
C SER A 337 12.01 0.62 5.70
N SER A 338 11.51 1.52 6.55
CA SER A 338 12.00 2.89 6.75
C SER A 338 11.70 3.39 8.16
N PRO A 339 12.48 4.36 8.68
CA PRO A 339 12.25 4.94 10.00
C PRO A 339 10.82 5.43 10.24
N SER A 340 10.24 6.17 9.30
CA SER A 340 8.89 6.71 9.41
C SER A 340 7.79 5.64 9.53
N ARG A 341 7.96 4.50 8.87
CA ARG A 341 7.01 3.37 8.98
C ARG A 341 7.09 2.69 10.35
N THR A 342 8.30 2.50 10.88
CA THR A 342 8.49 1.96 12.23
C THR A 342 7.92 2.91 13.29
N THR A 343 8.13 4.23 13.15
CA THR A 343 7.47 5.25 14.00
C THR A 343 5.95 5.06 14.01
N ALA A 344 5.32 4.94 12.85
CA ALA A 344 3.88 4.72 12.76
C ALA A 344 3.45 3.40 13.42
N GLY A 345 4.26 2.35 13.26
CA GLY A 345 4.05 1.05 13.93
C GLY A 345 4.14 1.14 15.45
N LEU A 346 5.17 1.80 15.98
CA LEU A 346 5.36 1.98 17.41
C LEU A 346 4.20 2.72 18.09
N ARG A 347 3.72 3.80 17.47
CA ARG A 347 2.59 4.60 17.96
C ARG A 347 1.24 3.86 17.96
N SER A 348 1.18 2.67 17.34
CA SER A 348 -0.04 1.83 17.33
C SER A 348 -0.21 1.02 18.62
N PHE A 349 0.81 0.96 19.46
CA PHE A 349 0.77 0.23 20.74
C PHE A 349 0.63 1.22 21.89
N PRO A 350 -0.31 1.00 22.83
CA PRO A 350 -0.47 1.84 24.01
C PRO A 350 0.62 1.60 25.06
N GLU A 351 1.27 0.43 25.03
CA GLU A 351 2.37 0.05 25.93
C GLU A 351 3.74 0.14 25.28
N LYS A 352 4.82 0.27 26.06
CA LYS A 352 6.18 0.15 25.56
C LYS A 352 6.48 -1.26 25.09
N VAL A 353 6.99 -1.38 23.87
CA VAL A 353 7.23 -2.67 23.22
C VAL A 353 8.68 -3.14 23.33
N ILE A 354 8.91 -4.42 23.06
CA ILE A 354 10.21 -4.98 22.70
C ILE A 354 10.32 -4.89 21.19
N LEU A 355 11.25 -4.06 20.69
CA LEU A 355 11.44 -3.81 19.27
C LEU A 355 12.63 -4.60 18.71
N ILE A 356 12.39 -5.36 17.64
CA ILE A 356 13.47 -5.94 16.82
C ILE A 356 13.65 -5.04 15.60
N ALA A 357 14.84 -4.40 15.47
CA ALA A 357 15.12 -3.42 14.42
C ALA A 357 16.51 -3.62 13.79
N GLY A 358 16.67 -3.05 12.58
CA GLY A 358 17.89 -3.08 11.79
C GLY A 358 17.76 -3.87 10.49
N GLY A 359 18.79 -3.80 9.66
CA GLY A 359 18.81 -4.39 8.33
C GLY A 359 19.71 -3.62 7.37
N TYR A 360 19.41 -3.68 6.07
CA TYR A 360 20.17 -3.04 5.00
C TYR A 360 20.07 -1.50 5.06
N ASP A 361 21.19 -0.83 4.88
CA ASP A 361 21.31 0.63 4.92
C ASP A 361 20.90 1.28 3.58
N LYS A 362 19.78 2.02 3.60
CA LYS A 362 19.33 2.85 2.48
C LYS A 362 19.84 4.29 2.56
N HIS A 363 20.77 4.59 3.48
CA HIS A 363 21.28 5.93 3.76
C HIS A 363 20.20 6.94 4.18
N ILE A 364 19.14 6.45 4.83
CA ILE A 364 18.09 7.28 5.43
C ILE A 364 18.52 7.61 6.87
N PRO A 365 18.42 8.88 7.32
CA PRO A 365 18.74 9.23 8.69
C PRO A 365 17.77 8.62 9.69
N PHE A 366 18.28 8.23 10.89
CA PHE A 366 17.50 7.60 11.96
C PHE A 366 17.16 8.55 13.11
N ASP A 367 17.62 9.81 13.05
CA ASP A 367 17.51 10.79 14.15
C ASP A 367 16.06 10.93 14.66
N ALA A 368 15.10 11.09 13.77
CA ALA A 368 13.69 11.20 14.12
C ALA A 368 13.12 9.93 14.76
N LEU A 369 13.66 8.76 14.43
CA LEU A 369 13.25 7.49 15.03
C LEU A 369 13.81 7.32 16.44
N GLY A 370 14.97 7.92 16.74
CA GLY A 370 15.62 7.82 18.05
C GLY A 370 14.68 8.22 19.20
N GLY A 371 14.05 9.40 19.09
CA GLY A 371 13.07 9.88 20.08
C GLY A 371 11.86 8.97 20.24
N GLU A 372 11.32 8.45 19.14
CA GLU A 372 10.19 7.51 19.16
C GLU A 372 10.54 6.19 19.88
N ILE A 373 11.77 5.71 19.67
CA ILE A 373 12.25 4.51 20.36
C ILE A 373 12.38 4.77 21.86
N VAL A 374 12.90 5.92 22.29
CA VAL A 374 12.99 6.30 23.72
C VAL A 374 11.61 6.34 24.37
N GLU A 375 10.61 6.85 23.66
CA GLU A 375 9.24 6.97 24.17
C GLU A 375 8.48 5.63 24.21
N HIS A 376 8.59 4.83 23.15
CA HIS A 376 7.71 3.67 22.90
C HIS A 376 8.36 2.30 23.11
N VAL A 377 9.68 2.23 23.36
CA VAL A 377 10.40 0.95 23.47
C VAL A 377 10.97 0.76 24.86
N LYS A 378 10.83 -0.42 25.42
CA LYS A 378 11.50 -0.81 26.69
C LYS A 378 12.77 -1.62 26.48
N LEU A 379 12.82 -2.43 25.39
CA LEU A 379 13.98 -3.20 24.97
C LEU A 379 14.13 -3.09 23.45
N LEU A 380 15.29 -2.63 23.00
CA LEU A 380 15.66 -2.56 21.60
C LEU A 380 16.65 -3.67 21.26
N VAL A 381 16.21 -4.63 20.45
CA VAL A 381 17.07 -5.70 19.92
C VAL A 381 17.48 -5.34 18.50
N LEU A 382 18.75 -5.00 18.34
CA LEU A 382 19.31 -4.58 17.07
C LEU A 382 19.99 -5.73 16.33
N CYS A 383 19.74 -5.82 15.01
CA CYS A 383 20.41 -6.80 14.14
C CYS A 383 20.63 -6.22 12.73
N GLY A 384 21.66 -6.72 12.03
CA GLY A 384 21.97 -6.30 10.66
C GLY A 384 22.84 -5.05 10.54
N ALA A 385 23.09 -4.62 9.30
CA ALA A 385 24.13 -3.63 8.97
C ALA A 385 23.90 -2.23 9.57
N THR A 386 22.68 -1.88 9.92
CA THR A 386 22.32 -0.55 10.48
C THR A 386 22.28 -0.51 12.01
N ALA A 387 22.59 -1.60 12.71
CA ALA A 387 22.48 -1.70 14.17
C ALA A 387 23.18 -0.55 14.90
N ALA A 388 24.47 -0.27 14.58
CA ALA A 388 25.22 0.81 15.18
C ALA A 388 24.64 2.21 14.90
N LYS A 389 24.09 2.44 13.69
CA LYS A 389 23.48 3.73 13.33
C LYS A 389 22.18 3.98 14.11
N ILE A 390 21.35 2.96 14.28
CA ILE A 390 20.11 3.08 15.07
C ILE A 390 20.46 3.29 16.53
N ARG A 391 21.44 2.55 17.09
CA ARG A 391 21.94 2.77 18.45
C ARG A 391 22.35 4.23 18.66
N THR A 392 23.21 4.76 17.77
CA THR A 392 23.68 6.15 17.87
C THR A 392 22.52 7.15 17.84
N ALA A 393 21.52 6.94 16.99
CA ALA A 393 20.34 7.80 16.92
C ALA A 393 19.52 7.78 18.22
N VAL A 394 19.39 6.61 18.87
CA VAL A 394 18.69 6.48 20.15
C VAL A 394 19.49 7.11 21.29
N GLU A 395 20.80 6.86 21.36
CA GLU A 395 21.67 7.39 22.41
C GLU A 395 21.80 8.93 22.34
N ASN A 396 21.66 9.53 21.15
CA ASN A 396 21.66 10.98 20.94
C ASN A 396 20.26 11.63 21.06
N ALA A 397 19.21 10.84 21.23
CA ALA A 397 17.84 11.37 21.31
C ALA A 397 17.59 12.07 22.66
N GLU A 398 16.80 13.14 22.60
CA GLU A 398 16.33 13.83 23.82
C GLU A 398 15.56 12.86 24.73
N GLY A 399 15.86 12.88 26.01
CA GLY A 399 15.23 12.00 27.01
C GLY A 399 15.84 10.60 27.13
N TYR A 400 16.84 10.23 26.32
CA TYR A 400 17.52 8.96 26.49
C TYR A 400 18.28 8.90 27.81
N GLN A 401 18.15 7.78 28.50
CA GLN A 401 18.93 7.45 29.69
C GLN A 401 19.57 6.07 29.52
N PRO A 402 20.82 5.87 29.93
CA PRO A 402 21.47 4.57 29.82
C PRO A 402 20.63 3.44 30.40
N GLY A 403 20.32 2.42 29.58
CA GLY A 403 19.45 1.31 29.95
C GLY A 403 17.93 1.55 29.76
N HIS A 404 17.51 2.74 29.28
CA HIS A 404 16.09 3.08 29.04
C HIS A 404 15.90 3.80 27.69
N PRO A 405 15.63 3.05 26.59
CA PRO A 405 15.48 1.58 26.51
C PRO A 405 16.79 0.82 26.73
N GLU A 406 16.71 -0.41 27.21
CA GLU A 406 17.84 -1.33 27.13
C GLU A 406 18.12 -1.64 25.66
N ILE A 407 19.41 -1.59 25.24
CA ILE A 407 19.81 -1.82 23.85
C ILE A 407 20.75 -3.04 23.79
N VAL A 408 20.35 -4.04 23.00
CA VAL A 408 21.12 -5.27 22.79
C VAL A 408 21.37 -5.45 21.30
N GLU A 409 22.62 -5.69 20.91
CA GLU A 409 22.98 -6.06 19.53
C GLU A 409 23.22 -7.55 19.43
N VAL A 410 22.53 -8.20 18.47
CA VAL A 410 22.56 -9.66 18.32
C VAL A 410 22.55 -10.07 16.86
N THR A 411 23.38 -11.02 16.50
CA THR A 411 23.43 -11.69 15.20
C THR A 411 23.51 -13.22 15.40
N PRO A 412 22.95 -14.05 14.54
CA PRO A 412 22.10 -13.73 13.38
C PRO A 412 20.67 -13.35 13.77
N PHE A 413 19.82 -13.06 12.78
CA PHE A 413 18.41 -12.66 12.94
C PHE A 413 17.60 -13.59 13.85
N GLN A 414 17.77 -14.92 13.71
CA GLN A 414 17.11 -15.89 14.57
C GLN A 414 17.45 -15.64 16.04
N LYS A 415 18.71 -15.33 16.36
CA LYS A 415 19.15 -15.05 17.72
C LYS A 415 18.54 -13.76 18.27
N ALA A 416 18.32 -12.76 17.42
CA ALA A 416 17.63 -11.53 17.83
C ALA A 416 16.17 -11.82 18.22
N VAL A 417 15.45 -12.66 17.47
CA VAL A 417 14.09 -13.09 17.78
C VAL A 417 14.04 -13.90 19.09
N GLU A 418 14.97 -14.82 19.28
CA GLU A 418 15.12 -15.61 20.51
C GLU A 418 15.44 -14.72 21.72
N THR A 419 16.33 -13.74 21.56
CA THR A 419 16.69 -12.77 22.62
C THR A 419 15.46 -11.95 23.04
N ALA A 420 14.66 -11.49 22.08
CA ALA A 420 13.42 -10.78 22.38
C ALA A 420 12.43 -11.68 23.16
N ARG A 421 12.32 -12.97 22.80
CA ARG A 421 11.51 -13.96 23.54
C ARG A 421 12.00 -14.15 24.97
N ASP A 422 13.31 -14.36 25.15
CA ASP A 422 13.90 -14.74 26.44
C ASP A 422 13.88 -13.56 27.47
N ARG A 423 13.73 -12.32 26.96
CA ARG A 423 13.62 -11.09 27.77
C ARG A 423 12.17 -10.62 27.98
N ALA A 424 11.21 -11.18 27.23
CA ALA A 424 9.81 -10.83 27.35
C ALA A 424 9.15 -11.49 28.58
N VAL A 425 8.22 -10.79 29.19
CA VAL A 425 7.38 -11.31 30.30
C VAL A 425 5.91 -11.28 29.88
N PRO A 426 5.05 -12.11 30.52
CA PRO A 426 3.61 -12.09 30.21
C PRO A 426 3.01 -10.68 30.24
N GLY A 427 2.23 -10.33 29.23
CA GLY A 427 1.68 -8.99 29.01
C GLY A 427 2.44 -8.16 27.99
N ASP A 428 3.69 -8.51 27.68
CA ASP A 428 4.51 -7.77 26.73
C ASP A 428 4.04 -7.90 25.27
N VAL A 429 4.48 -6.90 24.49
CA VAL A 429 4.45 -6.93 23.02
C VAL A 429 5.87 -6.99 22.49
N VAL A 430 6.12 -7.98 21.62
CA VAL A 430 7.32 -8.07 20.79
C VAL A 430 6.93 -7.74 19.36
N THR A 431 7.60 -6.76 18.75
CA THR A 431 7.35 -6.41 17.35
C THR A 431 8.63 -6.43 16.52
N LEU A 432 8.56 -7.12 15.36
CA LEU A 432 9.53 -6.97 14.29
C LEU A 432 9.13 -5.78 13.45
N SER A 433 9.70 -4.59 13.69
CA SER A 433 9.51 -3.37 12.88
C SER A 433 10.88 -2.76 12.55
N PRO A 434 11.51 -3.23 11.46
CA PRO A 434 12.96 -3.14 11.25
C PRO A 434 13.51 -1.76 10.97
N ALA A 435 12.70 -0.78 10.55
CA ALA A 435 13.13 0.54 10.06
C ALA A 435 14.04 0.50 8.80
N CYS A 436 14.36 -0.67 8.29
CA CYS A 436 15.35 -0.94 7.26
C CYS A 436 14.87 -1.93 6.22
N ALA A 437 15.42 -1.86 5.00
CA ALA A 437 15.25 -2.94 4.03
C ALA A 437 15.86 -4.25 4.54
N ALA A 438 15.58 -5.34 3.85
CA ALA A 438 15.97 -6.69 4.29
C ALA A 438 17.22 -7.21 3.56
N PHE A 439 17.76 -6.50 2.57
CA PHE A 439 18.70 -6.99 1.56
C PHE A 439 20.07 -7.41 2.09
N ASP A 440 20.39 -7.14 3.36
CA ASP A 440 21.60 -7.61 4.01
C ASP A 440 21.55 -9.08 4.46
N GLN A 441 20.36 -9.62 4.72
CA GLN A 441 20.18 -10.98 5.22
C GLN A 441 19.08 -11.77 4.48
N PHE A 442 18.19 -11.10 3.72
CA PHE A 442 17.04 -11.68 3.04
C PHE A 442 16.85 -11.07 1.65
N LYS A 443 16.19 -11.78 0.74
CA LYS A 443 15.87 -11.26 -0.60
C LYS A 443 14.93 -10.06 -0.56
N ASN A 444 14.02 -10.01 0.42
CA ASN A 444 13.03 -8.95 0.58
C ASN A 444 12.38 -8.99 1.97
N PHE A 445 11.53 -8.00 2.25
CA PHE A 445 10.82 -7.91 3.54
C PHE A 445 9.85 -9.08 3.79
N ALA A 446 9.28 -9.67 2.73
CA ALA A 446 8.34 -10.77 2.88
C ALA A 446 9.05 -12.04 3.35
N GLU A 447 10.25 -12.34 2.83
CA GLU A 447 11.06 -13.47 3.30
C GLU A 447 11.48 -13.27 4.77
N ARG A 448 11.93 -12.06 5.16
CA ARG A 448 12.23 -11.72 6.56
C ARG A 448 11.02 -11.93 7.47
N GLY A 449 9.85 -11.46 7.05
CA GLY A 449 8.61 -11.63 7.80
C GLY A 449 8.16 -13.09 7.90
N LYS A 450 8.26 -13.88 6.84
CA LYS A 450 7.99 -15.33 6.87
C LYS A 450 8.94 -16.08 7.79
N THR A 451 10.23 -15.71 7.79
CA THR A 451 11.22 -16.29 8.69
C THR A 451 10.88 -15.97 10.16
N PHE A 452 10.50 -14.71 10.46
CA PHE A 452 10.03 -14.35 11.80
C PHE A 452 8.83 -15.20 12.22
N LYS A 453 7.82 -15.32 11.36
CA LYS A 453 6.62 -16.15 11.62
C LYS A 453 6.98 -17.60 11.86
N ALA A 454 7.89 -18.17 11.06
CA ALA A 454 8.33 -19.55 11.22
C ALA A 454 9.02 -19.79 12.57
N ILE A 455 9.91 -18.88 12.99
CA ILE A 455 10.58 -18.96 14.29
C ILE A 455 9.55 -18.89 15.43
N VAL A 456 8.67 -17.89 15.41
CA VAL A 456 7.68 -17.68 16.49
C VAL A 456 6.69 -18.84 16.58
N ASN A 457 6.21 -19.33 15.43
CA ASN A 457 5.27 -20.47 15.40
C ASN A 457 5.93 -21.81 15.72
N GLY A 458 7.25 -21.94 15.56
CA GLY A 458 8.01 -23.16 15.84
C GLY A 458 8.28 -23.40 17.34
N TRP A 459 8.00 -22.43 18.22
CA TRP A 459 8.23 -22.64 19.67
C TRP A 459 7.21 -23.60 20.27
N GLN A 460 7.71 -24.57 21.02
CA GLN A 460 6.87 -25.50 21.81
C GLN A 460 6.43 -24.82 23.11
N GLU A 461 5.25 -25.16 23.59
CA GLU A 461 4.69 -24.63 24.85
C GLU A 461 5.45 -25.09 26.09
#